data_3c29dd6823645395868948b7db8d53ba
#
_entry.id   3c29dd6823645395868948b7db8d53ba
#
_cell.length_a   1.000
_cell.length_b   1.000
_cell.length_c   1.000
_cell.angle_alpha   90.00
_cell.angle_beta   90.00
_cell.angle_gamma   90.00
#
_symmetry.space_group_name_H-M   'P 1'
#
loop_
_entity.id
_entity.type
_entity.pdbx_description
1 polymer ?
#
loop_
_entity_poly.entity_id
_entity_poly.type
_entity_poly.pdbx_seq_one_letter_code
_entity_poly.pdbx_strand_id
1 'polypeptide(L)'
;ELVEGQSFSSEDKSGASTSSARAGLEGVTLIAHVSKGTYIRSLARDIAYALGTFGHVTYLRRVKAGPFTLEQAISLDKLNEIGKGAPLEDVILPLEAGLDDIPALVLSPEAVVAVRQGRVLSGMPQGDGLYWAKAGNVPVALMELEAGTAKVVRGFNLPDVAE
;
A
#
# COMPACT_ATOMS: atom_id res chain seq x y z
N GLU A 1 -1.84 -4.38 -0.96
CA GLU A 1 -2.08 -5.47 0.00
C GLU A 1 -1.72 -5.00 1.40
N LEU A 2 -2.66 -5.06 2.32
CA LEU A 2 -2.48 -4.65 3.72
C LEU A 2 -2.24 -5.89 4.57
N VAL A 3 -1.11 -5.92 5.32
CA VAL A 3 -0.83 -6.97 6.31
C VAL A 3 -1.07 -6.37 7.69
N GLU A 4 -2.05 -6.90 8.41
CA GLU A 4 -2.40 -6.43 9.75
C GLU A 4 -2.36 -7.60 10.75
N GLY A 5 -1.66 -7.43 11.88
CA GLY A 5 -1.66 -8.36 13.00
C GLY A 5 -2.79 -8.02 13.97
N GLN A 6 -3.61 -9.01 14.34
CA GLN A 6 -4.78 -8.81 15.19
C GLN A 6 -4.81 -9.79 16.37
N SER A 7 -5.28 -9.30 17.51
CA SER A 7 -5.61 -10.11 18.68
C SER A 7 -7.10 -10.05 18.95
N PHE A 8 -7.74 -11.19 19.14
CA PHE A 8 -9.17 -11.32 19.46
C PHE A 8 -9.34 -11.79 20.89
N SER A 9 -10.34 -11.23 21.59
CA SER A 9 -10.85 -11.78 22.85
C SER A 9 -12.25 -12.32 22.62
N SER A 10 -12.56 -13.52 23.11
CA SER A 10 -13.90 -14.07 23.13
C SER A 10 -14.53 -13.88 24.50
N GLU A 11 -15.66 -13.16 24.59
CA GLU A 11 -16.51 -13.18 25.77
C GLU A 11 -17.61 -14.25 25.61
N ASP A 12 -17.62 -15.22 26.48
CA ASP A 12 -18.65 -16.25 26.54
C ASP A 12 -19.83 -15.75 27.34
N LYS A 13 -20.96 -15.44 26.67
CA LYS A 13 -22.26 -15.16 27.29
C LYS A 13 -23.16 -16.36 27.16
N SER A 14 -22.88 -17.44 27.88
CA SER A 14 -23.86 -18.51 28.08
C SER A 14 -24.12 -18.74 29.53
N GLY A 15 -25.26 -18.20 30.03
CA GLY A 15 -25.88 -18.68 31.23
C GLY A 15 -26.61 -19.99 30.96
N ALA A 16 -25.95 -21.11 31.13
CA ALA A 16 -26.56 -22.43 31.37
C ALA A 16 -25.48 -23.42 31.81
N SER A 17 -25.59 -23.88 33.05
CA SER A 17 -24.81 -24.92 33.69
C SER A 17 -24.84 -26.22 32.89
N THR A 18 -23.71 -26.64 32.34
CA THR A 18 -23.30 -28.04 32.23
C THR A 18 -21.78 -28.08 32.09
N SER A 19 -21.16 -28.79 33.05
CA SER A 19 -19.74 -29.00 33.18
C SER A 19 -19.17 -29.76 31.97
N SER A 20 -18.54 -29.08 31.06
CA SER A 20 -17.38 -29.59 30.30
C SER A 20 -16.45 -28.38 30.08
N ALA A 21 -15.24 -28.50 30.64
CA ALA A 21 -14.19 -27.49 30.49
C ALA A 21 -13.85 -27.35 29.00
N ARG A 22 -14.55 -26.51 28.28
CA ARG A 22 -14.04 -25.85 27.07
C ARG A 22 -13.00 -24.89 27.62
N ALA A 23 -11.74 -25.22 27.42
CA ALA A 23 -10.68 -24.24 27.56
C ALA A 23 -11.07 -23.08 26.63
N GLY A 24 -11.63 -22.01 27.18
CA GLY A 24 -12.03 -20.84 26.42
C GLY A 24 -10.78 -20.25 25.80
N LEU A 25 -10.74 -20.14 24.50
CA LEU A 25 -9.69 -19.41 23.82
C LEU A 25 -9.90 -17.94 24.20
N GLU A 26 -9.07 -17.43 25.12
CA GLU A 26 -9.19 -16.04 25.60
C GLU A 26 -8.85 -15.03 24.50
N GLY A 27 -8.03 -15.43 23.53
CA GLY A 27 -7.66 -14.60 22.42
C GLY A 27 -6.84 -15.33 21.37
N VAL A 28 -6.82 -14.80 20.18
CA VAL A 28 -6.01 -15.27 19.04
C VAL A 28 -5.39 -14.10 18.31
N THR A 29 -4.14 -14.25 17.90
CA THR A 29 -3.49 -13.27 17.02
C THR A 29 -3.54 -13.78 15.58
N LEU A 30 -4.06 -12.95 14.67
CA LEU A 30 -4.17 -13.25 13.25
C LEU A 30 -3.39 -12.21 12.44
N ILE A 31 -2.82 -12.65 11.33
CA ILE A 31 -2.29 -11.77 10.27
C ILE A 31 -3.27 -11.85 9.11
N ALA A 32 -3.82 -10.70 8.72
CA ALA A 32 -4.79 -10.61 7.63
C ALA A 32 -4.20 -9.85 6.44
N HIS A 33 -4.22 -10.47 5.27
CA HIS A 33 -3.92 -9.84 3.99
C HIS A 33 -5.25 -9.43 3.35
N VAL A 34 -5.49 -8.14 3.25
CA VAL A 34 -6.78 -7.61 2.82
C VAL A 34 -6.63 -6.51 1.76
N SER A 35 -7.64 -6.36 0.93
CA SER A 35 -7.69 -5.29 -0.07
C SER A 35 -8.05 -3.94 0.56
N LYS A 36 -7.81 -2.86 -0.18
CA LYS A 36 -8.22 -1.50 0.18
C LYS A 36 -9.74 -1.47 0.46
N GLY A 37 -10.12 -0.83 1.55
CA GLY A 37 -11.52 -0.68 1.96
C GLY A 37 -12.03 -1.79 2.89
N THR A 38 -11.26 -2.83 3.18
CA THR A 38 -11.65 -3.86 4.14
C THR A 38 -11.64 -3.30 5.57
N TYR A 39 -12.78 -3.42 6.25
CA TYR A 39 -12.93 -3.02 7.65
C TYR A 39 -12.54 -4.18 8.56
N ILE A 40 -11.40 -4.09 9.19
CA ILE A 40 -10.84 -5.17 10.02
C ILE A 40 -11.74 -5.53 11.20
N ARG A 41 -12.39 -4.54 11.80
CA ARG A 41 -13.37 -4.79 12.88
C ARG A 41 -14.59 -5.60 12.42
N SER A 42 -15.03 -5.38 11.17
CA SER A 42 -16.09 -6.18 10.56
C SER A 42 -15.62 -7.60 10.26
N LEU A 43 -14.42 -7.74 9.69
CA LEU A 43 -13.81 -9.04 9.44
C LEU A 43 -13.69 -9.86 10.73
N ALA A 44 -13.22 -9.24 11.82
CA ALA A 44 -13.11 -9.89 13.13
C ALA A 44 -14.46 -10.38 13.67
N ARG A 45 -15.48 -9.55 13.59
CA ARG A 45 -16.86 -9.91 13.98
C ARG A 45 -17.38 -11.08 13.15
N ASP A 46 -17.17 -11.03 11.84
CA ASP A 46 -17.70 -12.04 10.91
C ASP A 46 -16.98 -13.39 11.09
N ILE A 47 -15.69 -13.39 11.40
CA ILE A 47 -14.95 -14.60 11.80
C ILE A 47 -15.53 -15.17 13.10
N ALA A 48 -15.76 -14.35 14.11
CA ALA A 48 -16.33 -14.81 15.38
C ALA A 48 -17.70 -15.43 15.18
N TYR A 49 -18.58 -14.81 14.38
CA TYR A 49 -19.88 -15.35 14.05
C TYR A 49 -19.80 -16.68 13.30
N ALA A 50 -18.88 -16.82 12.35
CA ALA A 50 -18.67 -18.07 11.63
C ALA A 50 -18.20 -19.21 12.56
N LEU A 51 -17.54 -18.87 13.66
CA LEU A 51 -17.12 -19.82 14.70
C LEU A 51 -18.20 -20.05 15.78
N GLY A 52 -19.38 -19.43 15.64
CA GLY A 52 -20.47 -19.58 16.61
C GLY A 52 -20.22 -18.84 17.93
N THR A 53 -19.40 -17.81 17.93
CA THR A 53 -19.03 -17.04 19.13
C THR A 53 -19.10 -15.52 18.87
N PHE A 54 -18.73 -14.73 19.86
CA PHE A 54 -18.56 -13.29 19.77
C PHE A 54 -17.10 -12.92 19.96
N GLY A 55 -16.61 -11.93 19.22
CA GLY A 55 -15.25 -11.47 19.34
C GLY A 55 -15.09 -10.02 18.91
N HIS A 56 -14.05 -9.38 19.42
CA HIS A 56 -13.70 -8.02 19.05
C HIS A 56 -12.18 -7.86 18.96
N VAL A 57 -11.75 -6.82 18.27
CA VAL A 57 -10.33 -6.48 18.13
C VAL A 57 -9.87 -5.79 19.42
N THR A 58 -8.89 -6.39 20.11
CA THR A 58 -8.23 -5.81 21.28
C THR A 58 -6.93 -5.10 20.93
N TYR A 59 -6.27 -5.54 19.85
CA TYR A 59 -5.06 -4.94 19.34
C TYR A 59 -5.06 -4.96 17.81
N LEU A 60 -4.68 -3.84 17.19
CA LEU A 60 -4.59 -3.71 15.74
C LEU A 60 -3.29 -2.98 15.38
N ARG A 61 -2.47 -3.63 14.55
CA ARG A 61 -1.25 -3.03 14.02
C ARG A 61 -1.14 -3.29 12.53
N ARG A 62 -0.98 -2.22 11.76
CA ARG A 62 -0.64 -2.32 10.35
C ARG A 62 0.86 -2.55 10.22
N VAL A 63 1.26 -3.64 9.57
CA VAL A 63 2.67 -4.01 9.39
C VAL A 63 3.16 -3.79 7.95
N LYS A 64 2.21 -3.67 7.00
CA LYS A 64 2.51 -3.35 5.59
C LYS A 64 1.37 -2.54 4.98
N ALA A 65 1.68 -1.61 4.07
CA ALA A 65 0.72 -0.83 3.29
C ALA A 65 1.28 -0.58 1.89
N GLY A 66 0.81 -1.33 0.89
CA GLY A 66 1.43 -1.35 -0.45
C GLY A 66 2.91 -1.77 -0.34
N PRO A 67 3.84 -1.04 -0.93
CA PRO A 67 5.27 -1.33 -0.84
C PRO A 67 5.88 -1.02 0.54
N PHE A 68 5.21 -0.25 1.38
CA PHE A 68 5.76 0.25 2.64
C PHE A 68 5.62 -0.76 3.78
N THR A 69 6.73 -0.99 4.49
CA THR A 69 6.83 -1.92 5.63
C THR A 69 7.19 -1.18 6.93
N LEU A 70 7.16 -1.90 8.05
CA LEU A 70 7.58 -1.32 9.34
C LEU A 70 9.06 -0.93 9.39
N GLU A 71 9.91 -1.53 8.58
CA GLU A 71 11.34 -1.20 8.51
C GLU A 71 11.57 0.22 7.97
N GLN A 72 10.68 0.69 7.11
CA GLN A 72 10.71 2.04 6.53
C GLN A 72 9.96 3.06 7.38
N ALA A 73 9.23 2.59 8.40
CA ALA A 73 8.44 3.47 9.26
C ALA A 73 9.34 4.26 10.21
N ILE A 74 9.02 5.53 10.41
CA ILE A 74 9.67 6.39 11.40
C ILE A 74 8.74 6.64 12.58
N SER A 75 9.30 6.83 13.78
CA SER A 75 8.53 7.20 14.96
C SER A 75 8.03 8.64 14.90
N LEU A 76 6.95 8.94 15.63
CA LEU A 76 6.48 10.31 15.76
C LEU A 76 7.52 11.23 16.43
N ASP A 77 8.33 10.70 17.35
CA ASP A 77 9.41 11.47 17.97
C ASP A 77 10.46 11.87 16.94
N LYS A 78 10.86 10.94 16.06
CA LYS A 78 11.77 11.23 14.95
C LYS A 78 11.18 12.28 13.99
N LEU A 79 9.89 12.16 13.67
CA LEU A 79 9.19 13.14 12.83
C LEU A 79 9.16 14.53 13.49
N ASN A 80 8.94 14.60 14.81
CA ASN A 80 8.97 15.86 15.57
C ASN A 80 10.37 16.49 15.60
N GLU A 81 11.44 15.69 15.67
CA GLU A 81 12.82 16.19 15.58
C GLU A 81 13.09 16.81 14.20
N ILE A 82 12.65 16.14 13.13
CA ILE A 82 12.78 16.65 11.76
C ILE A 82 12.01 17.95 11.58
N GLY A 83 10.80 18.05 12.12
CA GLY A 83 9.99 19.28 12.10
C GLY A 83 10.63 20.47 12.83
N LYS A 84 11.68 20.24 13.64
CA LYS A 84 12.47 21.27 14.32
C LYS A 84 13.72 21.72 13.54
N GLY A 85 13.94 21.23 12.32
CA GLY A 85 15.00 21.70 11.42
C GLY A 85 16.01 20.64 10.96
N ALA A 86 15.75 19.36 11.17
CA ALA A 86 16.55 18.31 10.53
C ALA A 86 16.18 18.18 9.04
N PRO A 87 17.10 17.71 8.16
CA PRO A 87 16.84 17.55 6.74
C PRO A 87 15.68 16.58 6.47
N LEU A 88 14.70 17.02 5.71
CA LEU A 88 13.53 16.21 5.35
C LEU A 88 13.89 15.10 4.36
N GLU A 89 14.94 15.33 3.55
CA GLU A 89 15.45 14.42 2.54
C GLU A 89 15.89 13.07 3.12
N ASP A 90 16.31 13.03 4.38
CA ASP A 90 16.75 11.81 5.07
C ASP A 90 15.60 10.82 5.35
N VAL A 91 14.34 11.25 5.24
CA VAL A 91 13.16 10.45 5.61
C VAL A 91 12.10 10.35 4.52
N ILE A 92 12.18 11.20 3.49
CA ILE A 92 11.32 11.09 2.32
C ILE A 92 11.87 10.02 1.39
N LEU A 93 11.10 8.98 1.15
CA LEU A 93 11.43 7.98 0.16
C LEU A 93 11.27 8.56 -1.25
N PRO A 94 12.09 8.11 -2.21
CA PRO A 94 11.93 8.50 -3.62
C PRO A 94 10.56 8.06 -4.14
N LEU A 95 10.06 8.77 -5.15
CA LEU A 95 8.72 8.54 -5.72
C LEU A 95 8.54 7.10 -6.20
N GLU A 96 9.60 6.48 -6.71
CA GLU A 96 9.64 5.10 -7.21
C GLU A 96 9.26 4.09 -6.14
N ALA A 97 9.55 4.37 -4.88
CA ALA A 97 9.15 3.50 -3.77
C ALA A 97 7.63 3.34 -3.66
N GLY A 98 6.86 4.30 -4.14
CA GLY A 98 5.40 4.24 -4.23
C GLY A 98 4.85 3.65 -5.52
N LEU A 99 5.72 3.32 -6.48
CA LEU A 99 5.36 2.82 -7.81
C LEU A 99 5.76 1.35 -8.03
N ASP A 100 6.17 0.65 -6.97
CA ASP A 100 6.73 -0.71 -7.01
C ASP A 100 5.80 -1.74 -7.68
N ASP A 101 4.48 -1.57 -7.53
CA ASP A 101 3.46 -2.43 -8.14
C ASP A 101 3.19 -2.11 -9.62
N ILE A 102 3.77 -1.04 -10.17
CA ILE A 102 3.54 -0.57 -11.54
C ILE A 102 4.81 -0.79 -12.37
N PRO A 103 4.75 -1.50 -13.50
CA PRO A 103 5.93 -1.74 -14.32
C PRO A 103 6.49 -0.43 -14.90
N ALA A 104 7.83 -0.37 -14.98
CA ALA A 104 8.53 0.79 -15.50
C ALA A 104 8.62 0.77 -17.05
N LEU A 105 8.44 1.94 -17.67
CA LEU A 105 8.63 2.18 -19.08
C LEU A 105 9.80 3.16 -19.27
N VAL A 106 10.91 2.67 -19.84
CA VAL A 106 12.07 3.52 -20.11
C VAL A 106 11.83 4.32 -21.40
N LEU A 107 11.94 5.64 -21.31
CA LEU A 107 11.73 6.55 -22.43
C LEU A 107 13.06 7.04 -22.99
N SER A 108 13.13 7.23 -24.33
CA SER A 108 14.20 8.00 -24.95
C SER A 108 14.05 9.50 -24.63
N PRO A 109 15.12 10.30 -24.79
CA PRO A 109 15.03 11.75 -24.59
C PRO A 109 13.94 12.43 -25.41
N GLU A 110 13.74 12.02 -26.67
CA GLU A 110 12.72 12.55 -27.57
C GLU A 110 11.31 12.18 -27.08
N ALA A 111 11.13 10.94 -26.57
CA ALA A 111 9.88 10.47 -26.01
C ALA A 111 9.53 11.23 -24.71
N VAL A 112 10.52 11.55 -23.88
CA VAL A 112 10.32 12.38 -22.68
C VAL A 112 9.75 13.75 -23.04
N VAL A 113 10.30 14.42 -24.05
CA VAL A 113 9.78 15.72 -24.53
C VAL A 113 8.34 15.59 -25.00
N ALA A 114 8.05 14.54 -25.79
CA ALA A 114 6.70 14.29 -26.29
C ALA A 114 5.70 14.06 -25.11
N VAL A 115 6.07 13.22 -24.14
CA VAL A 115 5.25 12.91 -22.96
C VAL A 115 5.00 14.16 -22.11
N ARG A 116 6.00 15.00 -21.90
CA ARG A 116 5.84 16.28 -21.17
C ARG A 116 4.91 17.26 -21.86
N GLN A 117 4.85 17.19 -23.19
CA GLN A 117 3.90 17.98 -24.00
C GLN A 117 2.50 17.34 -24.08
N GLY A 118 2.27 16.23 -23.38
CA GLY A 118 1.01 15.50 -23.42
C GLY A 118 0.75 14.75 -24.72
N ARG A 119 1.80 14.54 -25.53
CA ARG A 119 1.67 13.77 -26.79
C ARG A 119 1.58 12.28 -26.48
N VAL A 120 0.89 11.58 -27.35
CA VAL A 120 0.74 10.13 -27.35
C VAL A 120 1.98 9.49 -27.99
N LEU A 121 2.46 8.40 -27.41
CA LEU A 121 3.51 7.57 -28.02
C LEU A 121 2.86 6.36 -28.71
N SER A 122 3.26 6.06 -29.94
CA SER A 122 2.75 4.93 -30.72
C SER A 122 3.87 3.91 -31.00
N GLY A 123 3.49 2.66 -31.29
CA GLY A 123 4.43 1.60 -31.62
C GLY A 123 5.14 1.02 -30.40
N MET A 124 4.53 1.11 -29.25
CA MET A 124 5.06 0.55 -28.00
C MET A 124 4.94 -0.98 -28.02
N PRO A 125 6.04 -1.74 -27.77
CA PRO A 125 6.02 -3.20 -27.82
C PRO A 125 5.46 -3.86 -26.56
N GLN A 126 5.22 -3.08 -25.49
CA GLN A 126 4.71 -3.58 -24.22
C GLN A 126 3.20 -3.91 -24.32
N GLY A 127 2.73 -4.82 -23.47
CA GLY A 127 1.31 -5.15 -23.37
C GLY A 127 0.46 -4.01 -22.79
N ASP A 128 -0.85 -4.13 -22.95
CA ASP A 128 -1.80 -3.15 -22.40
C ASP A 128 -1.71 -3.09 -20.88
N GLY A 129 -1.87 -1.90 -20.30
CA GLY A 129 -1.84 -1.69 -18.86
C GLY A 129 -1.29 -0.34 -18.42
N LEU A 130 -1.19 -0.17 -17.11
CA LEU A 130 -0.62 1.02 -16.50
C LEU A 130 0.89 0.85 -16.32
N TYR A 131 1.64 1.88 -16.70
CA TYR A 131 3.09 1.94 -16.60
C TYR A 131 3.52 3.27 -15.97
N TRP A 132 4.66 3.28 -15.27
CA TRP A 132 5.32 4.52 -14.94
C TRP A 132 6.51 4.75 -15.87
N ALA A 133 6.47 5.85 -16.59
CA ALA A 133 7.50 6.23 -17.52
C ALA A 133 8.65 6.91 -16.80
N LYS A 134 9.90 6.56 -17.17
CA LYS A 134 11.11 7.15 -16.61
C LYS A 134 12.15 7.50 -17.67
N ALA A 135 12.95 8.51 -17.38
CA ALA A 135 14.16 8.88 -18.09
C ALA A 135 15.37 8.58 -17.19
N GLY A 136 16.18 7.60 -17.56
CA GLY A 136 17.20 7.07 -16.63
C GLY A 136 16.54 6.57 -15.33
N ASN A 137 16.81 7.25 -14.21
CA ASN A 137 16.22 6.94 -12.91
C ASN A 137 15.14 7.94 -12.47
N VAL A 138 14.76 8.91 -13.31
CA VAL A 138 13.82 9.96 -12.92
C VAL A 138 12.43 9.64 -13.46
N PRO A 139 11.39 9.56 -12.60
CA PRO A 139 10.01 9.40 -13.03
C PRO A 139 9.52 10.60 -13.84
N VAL A 140 8.85 10.33 -14.96
CA VAL A 140 8.32 11.36 -15.88
C VAL A 140 6.80 11.43 -15.81
N ALA A 141 6.13 10.30 -15.92
CA ALA A 141 4.67 10.24 -15.94
C ALA A 141 4.13 8.85 -15.61
N LEU A 142 2.87 8.76 -15.19
CA LEU A 142 2.06 7.57 -15.32
C LEU A 142 1.43 7.56 -16.72
N MET A 143 1.52 6.43 -17.39
CA MET A 143 1.03 6.23 -18.75
C MET A 143 0.16 4.97 -18.83
N GLU A 144 -0.89 5.03 -19.60
CA GLU A 144 -1.74 3.90 -19.94
C GLU A 144 -1.43 3.44 -21.36
N LEU A 145 -1.07 2.17 -21.50
CA LEU A 145 -0.87 1.53 -22.80
C LEU A 145 -2.12 0.79 -23.20
N GLU A 146 -2.58 1.05 -24.42
CA GLU A 146 -3.69 0.36 -25.07
C GLU A 146 -3.38 0.19 -26.55
N ALA A 147 -3.41 -1.05 -27.05
CA ALA A 147 -3.14 -1.39 -28.44
C ALA A 147 -1.84 -0.77 -29.00
N GLY A 148 -0.76 -0.83 -28.26
CA GLY A 148 0.56 -0.28 -28.64
C GLY A 148 0.65 1.24 -28.62
N THR A 149 -0.31 1.92 -28.01
CA THR A 149 -0.38 3.37 -27.88
C THR A 149 -0.36 3.77 -26.41
N ALA A 150 0.61 4.60 -26.02
CA ALA A 150 0.76 5.07 -24.65
C ALA A 150 0.26 6.50 -24.50
N LYS A 151 -0.68 6.72 -23.58
CA LYS A 151 -1.26 8.02 -23.22
C LYS A 151 -0.83 8.42 -21.82
N VAL A 152 -0.60 9.71 -21.59
CA VAL A 152 -0.28 10.25 -20.27
C VAL A 152 -1.56 10.26 -19.42
N VAL A 153 -1.53 9.54 -18.29
CA VAL A 153 -2.56 9.60 -17.25
C VAL A 153 -2.25 10.72 -16.27
N ARG A 154 -0.97 10.83 -15.86
CA ARG A 154 -0.50 11.85 -14.93
C ARG A 154 0.99 12.14 -15.13
N GLY A 155 1.33 13.40 -15.40
CA GLY A 155 2.73 13.85 -15.41
C GLY A 155 3.28 14.05 -14.00
N PHE A 156 4.56 13.79 -13.81
CA PHE A 156 5.31 14.16 -12.61
C PHE A 156 6.09 15.43 -12.91
N ASN A 157 5.89 16.44 -12.07
CA ASN A 157 6.58 17.73 -12.22
C ASN A 157 7.82 17.75 -11.32
N LEU A 158 8.83 16.95 -11.70
CA LEU A 158 10.11 16.89 -11.01
C LEU A 158 11.11 17.81 -11.72
N PRO A 159 11.84 18.68 -10.99
CA PRO A 159 12.73 19.67 -11.57
C PRO A 159 13.97 19.08 -12.27
N ASP A 160 14.42 17.91 -11.85
CA ASP A 160 15.70 17.30 -12.27
C ASP A 160 15.70 16.59 -13.62
N VAL A 161 14.62 16.71 -14.40
CA VAL A 161 14.49 16.08 -15.73
C VAL A 161 14.60 17.11 -16.85
N ALA A 162 15.14 18.29 -16.57
CA ALA A 162 15.13 19.44 -17.50
C ALA A 162 16.44 19.64 -18.29
N GLU A 163 17.38 18.67 -18.33
CA GLU A 163 18.56 18.74 -19.19
C GLU A 163 18.73 17.49 -20.05
#